data_2c40087fcdd103daf426ee7246d248f7
#
_entry.id   2c40087fcdd103daf426ee7246d248f7
#
_cell.length_a   1.000
_cell.length_b   1.000
_cell.length_c   1.000
_cell.angle_alpha   90.00
_cell.angle_beta   90.00
_cell.angle_gamma   90.00
#
_symmetry.space_group_name_H-M   'P 1'
#
loop_
_entity.id
_entity.type
_entity.pdbx_description
1 polymer ?
#
loop_
_entity_poly.entity_id
_entity_poly.type
_entity_poly.pdbx_seq_one_letter_code
_entity_poly.pdbx_strand_id
1 'polypeptide(L)'
;MNKIPGLLILIFFIAGCKQNAVVHLQRKNIIETVYASGKIMADSEYTVFTLNPGTVIKKLVNEGDLVKKNQILYIINYTAPEAKLDAANILYSNARQNVSVNSRVLNRLKIEMQNAGIKLTNDSLQYMRLKNLWTDNIGTKSNLDNAEAQFRTSRNQKQAAADQYYATLNDLSVSLKNAQSQVATAQNDVNNYIIRAESAGTVYQLMKEKGEAVKPNEAVALVGKSTDRVIRLSVDQQDIDRLKVGQEVLLKTDVTGDKIYNAKVARIYPVMNEADQSFRVDAVFLNAGSQPYIHSSVEANIVIQQKKNCLVISSQFLLPGDSLLISLGGNTKKIPVKTGIHTINDIEILGGIDEHADIVTPSQK
;
A
#
# COMPACT_ATOMS: atom_id res chain seq x y z
N MET A 1 -12.87 99.39 -32.38
CA MET A 1 -14.26 99.01 -32.64
C MET A 1 -14.28 97.51 -33.02
N ASN A 2 -14.67 96.65 -32.09
CA ASN A 2 -15.33 95.42 -32.48
C ASN A 2 -15.83 94.74 -31.15
N LYS A 3 -17.14 94.65 -31.10
CA LYS A 3 -17.91 94.10 -29.98
C LYS A 3 -17.84 92.55 -30.04
N ILE A 4 -17.57 91.89 -28.89
CA ILE A 4 -17.70 90.45 -28.65
C ILE A 4 -19.00 90.20 -27.90
N PRO A 5 -19.96 89.40 -28.39
CA PRO A 5 -21.13 89.03 -27.70
C PRO A 5 -20.86 87.87 -26.71
N GLY A 6 -21.32 88.02 -25.47
CA GLY A 6 -21.21 86.98 -24.41
C GLY A 6 -22.04 85.76 -24.73
N LEU A 7 -21.40 84.61 -24.59
CA LEU A 7 -22.01 83.26 -24.73
C LEU A 7 -22.40 82.78 -23.35
N LEU A 8 -23.74 82.79 -23.05
CA LEU A 8 -24.31 82.28 -21.81
C LEU A 8 -24.34 80.75 -21.88
N ILE A 9 -23.41 80.04 -21.15
CA ILE A 9 -23.40 78.59 -21.03
C ILE A 9 -24.44 78.18 -19.95
N LEU A 10 -25.55 77.62 -20.42
CA LEU A 10 -26.58 77.00 -19.59
C LEU A 10 -26.10 75.62 -19.16
N ILE A 11 -25.62 75.45 -17.87
CA ILE A 11 -25.24 74.17 -17.31
C ILE A 11 -26.51 73.40 -16.97
N PHE A 12 -26.85 72.38 -17.76
CA PHE A 12 -27.92 71.41 -17.49
C PHE A 12 -27.41 70.42 -16.44
N PHE A 13 -27.86 70.55 -15.16
CA PHE A 13 -27.68 69.57 -14.14
C PHE A 13 -28.54 68.34 -14.47
N ILE A 14 -27.92 67.31 -15.07
CA ILE A 14 -28.57 66.01 -15.19
C ILE A 14 -28.51 65.33 -13.82
N ALA A 15 -29.57 65.46 -13.04
CA ALA A 15 -29.81 64.66 -11.85
C ALA A 15 -30.04 63.20 -12.33
N GLY A 16 -28.97 62.41 -12.37
CA GLY A 16 -29.05 60.95 -12.62
C GLY A 16 -29.77 60.29 -11.47
N CYS A 17 -31.06 60.03 -11.58
CA CYS A 17 -31.79 59.11 -10.69
C CYS A 17 -31.08 57.76 -10.79
N LYS A 18 -30.35 57.38 -9.73
CA LYS A 18 -29.86 56.00 -9.51
C LYS A 18 -31.10 55.14 -9.25
N GLN A 19 -31.67 54.59 -10.30
CA GLN A 19 -32.74 53.60 -10.21
C GLN A 19 -32.12 52.37 -9.56
N ASN A 20 -32.46 52.08 -8.29
CA ASN A 20 -32.09 50.85 -7.62
C ASN A 20 -32.68 49.70 -8.43
N ALA A 21 -31.84 48.80 -8.94
CA ALA A 21 -32.33 47.64 -9.64
C ALA A 21 -33.23 46.80 -8.73
N VAL A 22 -34.46 46.59 -9.18
CA VAL A 22 -35.45 45.78 -8.47
C VAL A 22 -35.26 44.34 -8.94
N VAL A 23 -35.18 43.40 -8.01
CA VAL A 23 -35.04 41.96 -8.26
C VAL A 23 -36.15 41.24 -7.50
N HIS A 24 -36.69 40.20 -8.10
CA HIS A 24 -37.69 39.32 -7.49
C HIS A 24 -37.09 37.97 -7.12
N LEU A 25 -37.71 37.28 -6.18
CA LEU A 25 -37.37 35.89 -5.88
C LEU A 25 -37.58 35.02 -7.15
N GLN A 26 -36.68 34.10 -7.37
CA GLN A 26 -36.74 33.18 -8.50
C GLN A 26 -36.92 31.76 -7.99
N ARG A 27 -37.68 30.94 -8.73
CA ARG A 27 -37.77 29.53 -8.42
C ARG A 27 -36.66 28.77 -9.19
N LYS A 28 -35.72 28.22 -8.45
CA LYS A 28 -34.59 27.45 -8.98
C LYS A 28 -34.36 26.18 -8.18
N ASN A 29 -33.66 25.25 -8.78
CA ASN A 29 -33.08 24.14 -8.04
C ASN A 29 -31.81 24.63 -7.35
N ILE A 30 -31.69 24.36 -6.05
CA ILE A 30 -30.51 24.72 -5.26
C ILE A 30 -29.82 23.47 -4.76
N ILE A 31 -28.51 23.44 -4.88
CA ILE A 31 -27.67 22.32 -4.47
C ILE A 31 -26.65 22.87 -3.47
N GLU A 32 -26.68 22.33 -2.28
CA GLU A 32 -25.68 22.60 -1.27
C GLU A 32 -24.56 21.60 -1.39
N THR A 33 -23.33 22.09 -1.50
CA THR A 33 -22.15 21.26 -1.66
C THR A 33 -21.06 21.60 -0.65
N VAL A 34 -20.28 20.62 -0.28
CA VAL A 34 -18.99 20.80 0.41
C VAL A 34 -17.89 20.70 -0.63
N TYR A 35 -17.03 21.71 -0.65
CA TYR A 35 -15.85 21.71 -1.49
C TYR A 35 -14.76 20.80 -0.92
N ALA A 36 -14.09 20.08 -1.78
CA ALA A 36 -12.92 19.26 -1.45
C ALA A 36 -11.93 19.30 -2.61
N SER A 37 -10.66 19.28 -2.30
CA SER A 37 -9.60 19.08 -3.28
C SER A 37 -8.98 17.69 -3.12
N GLY A 38 -8.35 17.18 -4.17
CA GLY A 38 -7.76 15.85 -4.06
C GLY A 38 -6.99 15.40 -5.29
N LYS A 39 -6.76 14.09 -5.34
CA LYS A 39 -6.06 13.43 -6.46
C LYS A 39 -6.73 12.12 -6.82
N ILE A 40 -6.61 11.75 -8.09
CA ILE A 40 -7.00 10.44 -8.58
C ILE A 40 -5.85 9.48 -8.35
N MET A 41 -6.13 8.35 -7.69
CA MET A 41 -5.16 7.29 -7.39
C MET A 41 -5.57 6.00 -8.09
N ALA A 42 -4.63 5.12 -8.41
CA ALA A 42 -4.98 3.76 -8.77
C ALA A 42 -5.45 3.00 -7.53
N ASP A 43 -6.45 2.13 -7.66
CA ASP A 43 -6.81 1.24 -6.56
C ASP A 43 -5.66 0.30 -6.25
N SER A 44 -5.39 0.08 -4.96
CA SER A 44 -4.31 -0.80 -4.49
C SER A 44 -2.93 -0.45 -5.09
N GLU A 45 -2.66 0.84 -5.27
CA GLU A 45 -1.36 1.35 -5.70
C GLU A 45 -0.29 1.08 -4.64
N TYR A 46 0.85 0.57 -5.07
CA TYR A 46 2.00 0.33 -4.21
C TYR A 46 3.30 0.70 -4.91
N THR A 47 4.26 1.14 -4.12
CA THR A 47 5.61 1.43 -4.56
C THR A 47 6.48 0.21 -4.33
N VAL A 48 7.23 -0.18 -5.36
CA VAL A 48 8.22 -1.26 -5.29
C VAL A 48 9.55 -0.67 -4.88
N PHE A 49 10.16 -1.25 -3.83
CA PHE A 49 11.44 -0.82 -3.29
C PHE A 49 12.53 -1.87 -3.53
N THR A 50 13.77 -1.41 -3.60
CA THR A 50 14.95 -2.28 -3.60
C THR A 50 15.28 -2.74 -2.19
N LEU A 51 15.69 -4.00 -2.02
CA LEU A 51 16.18 -4.50 -0.73
C LEU A 51 17.71 -4.30 -0.61
N ASN A 52 18.43 -4.47 -1.71
CA ASN A 52 19.89 -4.47 -1.75
C ASN A 52 20.44 -3.36 -2.66
N PRO A 53 21.64 -2.84 -2.38
CA PRO A 53 22.32 -1.89 -3.25
C PRO A 53 22.92 -2.60 -4.46
N GLY A 54 23.07 -1.88 -5.56
CA GLY A 54 23.75 -2.41 -6.75
C GLY A 54 23.48 -1.58 -7.99
N THR A 55 23.79 -2.13 -9.17
CA THR A 55 23.51 -1.51 -10.47
C THR A 55 22.43 -2.29 -11.20
N VAL A 56 21.47 -1.61 -11.81
CA VAL A 56 20.44 -2.23 -12.64
C VAL A 56 21.06 -2.79 -13.92
N ILE A 57 21.05 -4.12 -14.08
CA ILE A 57 21.59 -4.77 -15.27
C ILE A 57 20.51 -5.02 -16.34
N LYS A 58 19.24 -5.18 -15.91
CA LYS A 58 18.11 -5.36 -16.83
C LYS A 58 16.87 -4.66 -16.29
N LYS A 59 16.16 -3.98 -17.19
CA LYS A 59 14.78 -3.51 -17.04
C LYS A 59 13.93 -4.35 -17.99
N LEU A 60 12.92 -5.06 -17.48
CA LEU A 60 12.17 -6.07 -18.22
C LEU A 60 10.71 -5.67 -18.50
N VAL A 61 10.34 -4.46 -18.10
CA VAL A 61 9.00 -3.88 -18.29
C VAL A 61 9.12 -2.42 -18.69
N ASN A 62 8.05 -1.89 -19.30
CA ASN A 62 7.89 -0.49 -19.63
C ASN A 62 6.71 0.11 -18.86
N GLU A 63 6.68 1.44 -18.78
CA GLU A 63 5.51 2.15 -18.25
C GLU A 63 4.30 1.87 -19.13
N GLY A 64 3.15 1.59 -18.51
CA GLY A 64 1.93 1.16 -19.18
C GLY A 64 1.76 -0.37 -19.30
N ASP A 65 2.80 -1.17 -19.08
CA ASP A 65 2.71 -2.62 -19.17
C ASP A 65 1.84 -3.21 -18.04
N LEU A 66 1.05 -4.24 -18.41
CA LEU A 66 0.34 -5.08 -17.45
C LEU A 66 1.26 -6.16 -16.91
N VAL A 67 1.42 -6.22 -15.61
CA VAL A 67 2.26 -7.21 -14.92
C VAL A 67 1.43 -8.15 -14.05
N LYS A 68 1.89 -9.39 -13.95
CA LYS A 68 1.33 -10.42 -13.05
C LYS A 68 2.07 -10.39 -11.71
N LYS A 69 1.44 -10.94 -10.67
CA LYS A 69 2.12 -11.21 -9.40
C LYS A 69 3.39 -12.04 -9.63
N ASN A 70 4.50 -11.65 -8.97
CA ASN A 70 5.84 -12.24 -9.10
C ASN A 70 6.53 -12.03 -10.46
N GLN A 71 5.96 -11.26 -11.39
CA GLN A 71 6.65 -10.91 -12.63
C GLN A 71 7.87 -10.05 -12.34
N ILE A 72 8.99 -10.35 -13.02
CA ILE A 72 10.24 -9.61 -12.84
C ILE A 72 10.12 -8.23 -13.49
N LEU A 73 10.44 -7.19 -12.73
CA LEU A 73 10.49 -5.80 -13.18
C LEU A 73 11.93 -5.40 -13.51
N TYR A 74 12.84 -5.65 -12.55
CA TYR A 74 14.26 -5.31 -12.66
C TYR A 74 15.15 -6.45 -12.19
N ILE A 75 16.35 -6.47 -12.70
CA ILE A 75 17.44 -7.32 -12.21
C ILE A 75 18.61 -6.39 -11.85
N ILE A 76 19.01 -6.43 -10.59
CA ILE A 76 20.20 -5.75 -10.08
C ILE A 76 21.39 -6.70 -10.20
N ASN A 77 22.60 -6.17 -10.29
CA ASN A 77 23.81 -6.98 -10.33
C ASN A 77 23.94 -7.86 -9.09
N TYR A 78 23.91 -9.17 -9.29
CA TYR A 78 23.98 -10.20 -8.26
C TYR A 78 25.21 -11.11 -8.35
N THR A 79 26.27 -10.71 -9.07
CA THR A 79 27.47 -11.52 -9.28
C THR A 79 28.09 -12.01 -7.98
N ALA A 80 28.18 -11.16 -6.96
CA ALA A 80 28.74 -11.56 -5.67
C ALA A 80 27.82 -12.51 -4.87
N PRO A 81 26.49 -12.30 -4.76
CA PRO A 81 25.56 -13.28 -4.21
C PRO A 81 25.54 -14.62 -4.95
N GLU A 82 25.62 -14.60 -6.28
CA GLU A 82 25.69 -15.82 -7.11
C GLU A 82 26.91 -16.66 -6.77
N ALA A 83 28.09 -16.05 -6.68
CA ALA A 83 29.30 -16.73 -6.26
C ALA A 83 29.20 -17.35 -4.84
N LYS A 84 28.49 -16.67 -3.91
CA LYS A 84 28.22 -17.24 -2.58
C LYS A 84 27.27 -18.45 -2.66
N LEU A 85 26.27 -18.38 -3.51
CA LEU A 85 25.34 -19.49 -3.74
C LEU A 85 26.07 -20.70 -4.31
N ASP A 86 26.96 -20.50 -5.28
CA ASP A 86 27.77 -21.58 -5.86
C ASP A 86 28.68 -22.22 -4.82
N ALA A 87 29.35 -21.41 -3.99
CA ALA A 87 30.17 -21.94 -2.88
C ALA A 87 29.32 -22.75 -1.88
N ALA A 88 28.14 -22.28 -1.52
CA ALA A 88 27.21 -22.99 -0.64
C ALA A 88 26.74 -24.31 -1.25
N ASN A 89 26.45 -24.34 -2.55
CA ASN A 89 26.06 -25.55 -3.28
C ASN A 89 27.19 -26.61 -3.28
N ILE A 90 28.45 -26.20 -3.43
CA ILE A 90 29.61 -27.10 -3.33
C ILE A 90 29.69 -27.68 -1.91
N LEU A 91 29.57 -26.85 -0.85
CA LEU A 91 29.60 -27.34 0.52
C LEU A 91 28.47 -28.33 0.81
N TYR A 92 27.25 -28.01 0.34
CA TYR A 92 26.11 -28.91 0.46
C TYR A 92 26.31 -30.24 -0.26
N SER A 93 26.84 -30.22 -1.49
CA SER A 93 27.16 -31.42 -2.25
C SER A 93 28.15 -32.31 -1.51
N ASN A 94 29.22 -31.74 -0.97
CA ASN A 94 30.24 -32.45 -0.19
C ASN A 94 29.65 -33.05 1.11
N ALA A 95 28.88 -32.27 1.85
CA ALA A 95 28.21 -32.74 3.08
C ALA A 95 27.24 -33.88 2.77
N ARG A 96 26.47 -33.80 1.68
CA ARG A 96 25.55 -34.84 1.24
C ARG A 96 26.30 -36.13 0.87
N GLN A 97 27.46 -36.02 0.22
CA GLN A 97 28.29 -37.17 -0.11
C GLN A 97 28.82 -37.86 1.15
N ASN A 98 29.20 -37.08 2.19
CA ASN A 98 29.73 -37.61 3.44
C ASN A 98 28.68 -38.41 4.27
N VAL A 99 27.38 -38.12 4.09
CA VAL A 99 26.28 -38.88 4.74
C VAL A 99 25.75 -40.01 3.89
N SER A 100 26.16 -40.08 2.60
CA SER A 100 25.65 -41.07 1.65
C SER A 100 26.15 -42.50 1.96
N VAL A 101 25.50 -43.48 1.36
CA VAL A 101 25.92 -44.91 1.45
C VAL A 101 27.36 -45.12 0.99
N ASN A 102 27.89 -44.24 0.13
CA ASN A 102 29.24 -44.28 -0.37
C ASN A 102 30.26 -43.50 0.49
N SER A 103 29.86 -43.03 1.65
CA SER A 103 30.76 -42.33 2.57
C SER A 103 31.91 -43.23 3.01
N ARG A 104 33.13 -42.81 2.67
CA ARG A 104 34.34 -43.56 3.05
C ARG A 104 34.49 -43.65 4.57
N VAL A 105 34.16 -42.55 5.28
CA VAL A 105 34.25 -42.49 6.74
C VAL A 105 33.24 -43.45 7.40
N LEU A 106 31.96 -43.35 7.01
CA LEU A 106 30.90 -44.20 7.57
C LEU A 106 31.12 -45.70 7.23
N ASN A 107 31.56 -46.00 6.02
CA ASN A 107 31.88 -47.38 5.62
C ASN A 107 33.01 -47.97 6.45
N ARG A 108 34.10 -47.22 6.69
CA ARG A 108 35.16 -47.66 7.60
C ARG A 108 34.65 -47.96 8.99
N LEU A 109 33.93 -47.06 9.61
CA LEU A 109 33.38 -47.24 10.97
C LEU A 109 32.35 -48.38 11.03
N LYS A 110 31.56 -48.58 9.97
CA LYS A 110 30.65 -49.70 9.83
C LYS A 110 31.39 -51.04 9.81
N ILE A 111 32.49 -51.13 9.09
CA ILE A 111 33.36 -52.34 9.06
C ILE A 111 34.00 -52.58 10.42
N GLU A 112 34.47 -51.54 11.09
CA GLU A 112 35.02 -51.63 12.47
C GLU A 112 33.99 -52.18 13.47
N MET A 113 32.75 -51.65 13.41
CA MET A 113 31.61 -52.11 14.24
C MET A 113 31.26 -53.59 13.93
N GLN A 114 31.27 -53.98 12.65
CA GLN A 114 31.02 -55.36 12.22
C GLN A 114 32.13 -56.32 12.73
N ASN A 115 33.41 -55.96 12.61
CA ASN A 115 34.54 -56.74 13.09
C ASN A 115 34.50 -56.91 14.62
N ALA A 116 34.19 -55.86 15.36
CA ALA A 116 33.97 -55.94 16.83
C ALA A 116 32.79 -56.85 17.16
N GLY A 117 31.73 -56.86 16.32
CA GLY A 117 30.59 -57.79 16.47
C GLY A 117 30.98 -59.24 16.27
N ILE A 118 31.80 -59.56 15.23
CA ILE A 118 32.30 -60.91 14.99
C ILE A 118 33.17 -61.38 16.15
N LYS A 119 34.08 -60.55 16.63
CA LYS A 119 34.91 -60.83 17.79
C LYS A 119 34.08 -61.15 19.03
N LEU A 120 33.06 -60.32 19.35
CA LEU A 120 32.15 -60.55 20.47
C LEU A 120 31.43 -61.89 20.34
N THR A 121 30.96 -62.26 19.13
CA THR A 121 30.30 -63.56 18.92
C THR A 121 31.25 -64.72 19.23
N ASN A 122 32.48 -64.66 18.75
CA ASN A 122 33.48 -65.72 19.02
C ASN A 122 33.82 -65.80 20.52
N ASP A 123 34.07 -64.69 21.19
CA ASP A 123 34.44 -64.67 22.58
C ASP A 123 33.25 -65.09 23.47
N SER A 124 32.01 -64.76 23.08
CA SER A 124 30.78 -65.24 23.75
C SER A 124 30.62 -66.76 23.65
N LEU A 125 30.83 -67.33 22.47
CA LEU A 125 30.78 -68.77 22.27
C LEU A 125 31.85 -69.51 23.09
N GLN A 126 33.06 -68.96 23.12
CA GLN A 126 34.16 -69.50 23.93
C GLN A 126 33.86 -69.48 25.42
N TYR A 127 33.38 -68.37 25.93
CA TYR A 127 32.95 -68.20 27.32
C TYR A 127 31.84 -69.20 27.67
N MET A 128 30.77 -69.30 26.86
CA MET A 128 29.67 -70.25 27.11
C MET A 128 30.18 -71.70 27.13
N ARG A 129 31.07 -72.09 26.22
CA ARG A 129 31.65 -73.40 26.19
C ARG A 129 32.42 -73.71 27.45
N LEU A 130 33.33 -72.83 27.88
CA LEU A 130 34.12 -73.02 29.10
C LEU A 130 33.25 -72.98 30.37
N LYS A 131 32.19 -72.19 30.38
CA LYS A 131 31.19 -72.13 31.48
C LYS A 131 30.46 -73.49 31.64
N ASN A 132 30.02 -74.12 30.52
CA ASN A 132 29.38 -75.44 30.55
C ASN A 132 30.35 -76.51 31.03
N LEU A 133 31.59 -76.56 30.53
CA LEU A 133 32.63 -77.49 30.96
C LEU A 133 32.93 -77.31 32.44
N TRP A 134 32.99 -76.10 32.95
CA TRP A 134 33.19 -75.81 34.36
C TRP A 134 32.02 -76.32 35.27
N THR A 135 30.79 -76.21 34.79
CA THR A 135 29.60 -76.78 35.51
C THR A 135 29.69 -78.31 35.63
N ASP A 136 30.32 -78.97 34.67
CA ASP A 136 30.58 -80.41 34.61
C ASP A 136 31.87 -80.79 35.37
N ASN A 137 32.49 -79.82 36.10
CA ASN A 137 33.77 -80.00 36.83
C ASN A 137 34.98 -80.30 35.88
N ILE A 138 34.92 -79.88 34.68
CA ILE A 138 35.98 -80.04 33.66
C ILE A 138 36.68 -78.68 33.40
N GLY A 139 38.01 -78.61 33.55
CA GLY A 139 38.82 -77.46 33.31
C GLY A 139 39.27 -76.69 34.58
N THR A 140 39.81 -75.46 34.37
CA THR A 140 40.33 -74.67 35.52
C THR A 140 39.51 -73.35 35.63
N LYS A 141 39.35 -72.89 36.85
CA LYS A 141 38.67 -71.58 37.10
C LYS A 141 39.36 -70.43 36.35
N SER A 142 40.66 -70.43 36.31
CA SER A 142 41.47 -69.41 35.62
C SER A 142 41.10 -69.32 34.14
N ASN A 143 40.84 -70.44 33.47
CA ASN A 143 40.43 -70.42 32.05
C ASN A 143 39.02 -69.84 31.88
N LEU A 144 38.09 -70.12 32.79
CA LEU A 144 36.76 -69.53 32.78
C LEU A 144 36.81 -68.02 33.03
N ASP A 145 37.56 -67.59 34.07
CA ASP A 145 37.70 -66.15 34.42
C ASP A 145 38.34 -65.35 33.27
N ASN A 146 39.36 -65.93 32.59
CA ASN A 146 39.99 -65.32 31.44
C ASN A 146 39.01 -65.17 30.23
N ALA A 147 38.21 -66.20 29.95
CA ALA A 147 37.22 -66.16 28.91
C ALA A 147 36.08 -65.15 29.22
N GLU A 148 35.67 -65.06 30.46
CA GLU A 148 34.69 -64.03 30.91
C GLU A 148 35.25 -62.60 30.72
N ALA A 149 36.49 -62.38 31.14
CA ALA A 149 37.14 -61.06 30.96
C ALA A 149 37.24 -60.70 29.47
N GLN A 150 37.62 -61.69 28.59
CA GLN A 150 37.68 -61.47 27.15
C GLN A 150 36.30 -61.17 26.54
N PHE A 151 35.25 -61.93 26.94
CA PHE A 151 33.88 -61.65 26.52
C PHE A 151 33.39 -60.24 26.94
N ARG A 152 33.65 -59.82 28.19
CA ARG A 152 33.31 -58.49 28.68
C ARG A 152 34.07 -57.40 27.89
N THR A 153 35.33 -57.59 27.59
CA THR A 153 36.17 -56.70 26.79
C THR A 153 35.63 -56.55 25.38
N SER A 154 35.33 -57.64 24.69
CA SER A 154 34.80 -57.60 23.31
C SER A 154 33.39 -56.97 23.26
N ARG A 155 32.55 -57.17 24.28
CA ARG A 155 31.25 -56.50 24.38
C ARG A 155 31.41 -55.00 24.48
N ASN A 156 32.34 -54.51 25.31
CA ASN A 156 32.61 -53.07 25.45
C ASN A 156 33.22 -52.49 24.17
N GLN A 157 34.10 -53.26 23.48
CA GLN A 157 34.67 -52.86 22.17
C GLN A 157 33.59 -52.70 21.11
N LYS A 158 32.64 -53.67 21.02
CA LYS A 158 31.50 -53.53 20.08
C LYS A 158 30.65 -52.30 20.37
N GLN A 159 30.34 -52.06 21.66
CA GLN A 159 29.56 -50.88 22.05
C GLN A 159 30.28 -49.60 21.67
N ALA A 160 31.56 -49.47 22.01
CA ALA A 160 32.34 -48.26 21.65
C ALA A 160 32.42 -48.02 20.12
N ALA A 161 32.58 -49.10 19.34
CA ALA A 161 32.57 -48.98 17.87
C ALA A 161 31.21 -48.56 17.33
N ALA A 162 30.11 -49.05 17.92
CA ALA A 162 28.75 -48.60 17.57
C ALA A 162 28.52 -47.15 17.91
N ASP A 163 28.88 -46.73 19.12
CA ASP A 163 28.74 -45.34 19.58
C ASP A 163 29.52 -44.38 18.69
N GLN A 164 30.74 -44.76 18.30
CA GLN A 164 31.57 -43.96 17.38
C GLN A 164 30.92 -43.84 15.98
N TYR A 165 30.33 -44.91 15.45
CA TYR A 165 29.61 -44.86 14.18
C TYR A 165 28.41 -43.90 14.25
N TYR A 166 27.54 -44.05 15.27
CA TYR A 166 26.36 -43.25 15.38
C TYR A 166 26.64 -41.78 15.76
N ALA A 167 27.65 -41.50 16.57
CA ALA A 167 28.11 -40.15 16.87
C ALA A 167 28.60 -39.45 15.55
N THR A 168 29.47 -40.15 14.80
CA THR A 168 29.94 -39.58 13.53
C THR A 168 28.84 -39.41 12.49
N LEU A 169 27.87 -40.32 12.42
CA LEU A 169 26.69 -40.17 11.55
C LEU A 169 25.85 -38.95 11.94
N ASN A 170 25.66 -38.74 13.22
CA ASN A 170 24.93 -37.56 13.73
C ASN A 170 25.67 -36.28 13.36
N ASP A 171 26.99 -36.19 13.61
CA ASP A 171 27.80 -35.00 13.30
C ASP A 171 27.76 -34.65 11.83
N LEU A 172 27.88 -35.66 10.96
CA LEU A 172 27.80 -35.49 9.51
C LEU A 172 26.38 -35.05 9.08
N SER A 173 25.34 -35.56 9.73
CA SER A 173 23.94 -35.17 9.47
C SER A 173 23.66 -33.72 9.88
N VAL A 174 24.22 -33.28 11.00
CA VAL A 174 24.17 -31.85 11.43
C VAL A 174 24.91 -30.97 10.43
N SER A 175 26.10 -31.40 9.99
CA SER A 175 26.87 -30.67 8.97
C SER A 175 26.09 -30.53 7.65
N LEU A 176 25.42 -31.60 7.20
CA LEU A 176 24.53 -31.55 6.02
C LEU A 176 23.40 -30.56 6.20
N LYS A 177 22.74 -30.55 7.37
CA LYS A 177 21.65 -29.63 7.65
C LYS A 177 22.12 -28.17 7.64
N ASN A 178 23.29 -27.90 8.22
CA ASN A 178 23.89 -26.56 8.21
C ASN A 178 24.22 -26.11 6.79
N ALA A 179 24.82 -26.98 5.97
CA ALA A 179 25.11 -26.67 4.56
C ALA A 179 23.83 -26.42 3.75
N GLN A 180 22.75 -27.18 4.01
CA GLN A 180 21.45 -26.96 3.38
C GLN A 180 20.87 -25.59 3.75
N SER A 181 21.01 -25.18 5.00
CA SER A 181 20.56 -23.85 5.46
C SER A 181 21.36 -22.72 4.80
N GLN A 182 22.67 -22.93 4.61
CA GLN A 182 23.53 -21.97 3.91
C GLN A 182 23.10 -21.78 2.44
N VAL A 183 22.75 -22.87 1.73
CA VAL A 183 22.22 -22.78 0.36
C VAL A 183 20.90 -21.98 0.34
N ALA A 184 19.98 -22.27 1.27
CA ALA A 184 18.71 -21.55 1.33
C ALA A 184 18.91 -20.05 1.59
N THR A 185 19.83 -19.67 2.47
CA THR A 185 20.17 -18.26 2.75
C THR A 185 20.78 -17.60 1.52
N ALA A 186 21.78 -18.22 0.89
CA ALA A 186 22.44 -17.68 -0.30
C ALA A 186 21.45 -17.56 -1.49
N GLN A 187 20.52 -18.49 -1.65
CA GLN A 187 19.47 -18.42 -2.67
C GLN A 187 18.52 -17.24 -2.43
N ASN A 188 18.13 -17.01 -1.17
CA ASN A 188 17.30 -15.84 -0.81
C ASN A 188 18.06 -14.53 -1.07
N ASP A 189 19.35 -14.49 -0.77
CA ASP A 189 20.19 -13.33 -1.10
C ASP A 189 20.16 -13.03 -2.60
N VAL A 190 20.33 -14.02 -3.46
CA VAL A 190 20.23 -13.87 -4.93
C VAL A 190 18.83 -13.37 -5.33
N ASN A 191 17.77 -13.94 -4.75
CA ASN A 191 16.39 -13.57 -5.05
C ASN A 191 16.09 -12.09 -4.73
N ASN A 192 16.73 -11.53 -3.70
CA ASN A 192 16.58 -10.13 -3.29
C ASN A 192 17.16 -9.12 -4.29
N TYR A 193 17.95 -9.57 -5.26
CA TYR A 193 18.45 -8.76 -6.38
C TYR A 193 17.54 -8.81 -7.63
N ILE A 194 16.48 -9.62 -7.58
CA ILE A 194 15.49 -9.75 -8.64
C ILE A 194 14.21 -9.07 -8.15
N ILE A 195 13.98 -7.85 -8.60
CA ILE A 195 12.82 -7.06 -8.19
C ILE A 195 11.59 -7.53 -8.95
N ARG A 196 10.53 -7.85 -8.22
CA ARG A 196 9.28 -8.43 -8.76
C ARG A 196 8.07 -7.61 -8.34
N ALA A 197 7.00 -7.69 -9.13
CA ALA A 197 5.70 -7.16 -8.79
C ALA A 197 5.07 -7.97 -7.64
N GLU A 198 4.62 -7.31 -6.58
CA GLU A 198 3.96 -7.95 -5.43
C GLU A 198 2.54 -8.41 -5.75
N SER A 199 1.85 -7.69 -6.64
CA SER A 199 0.51 -8.01 -7.13
C SER A 199 0.39 -7.72 -8.62
N ALA A 200 -0.64 -8.27 -9.26
CA ALA A 200 -0.96 -7.96 -10.65
C ALA A 200 -1.46 -6.50 -10.78
N GLY A 201 -1.07 -5.81 -11.84
CA GLY A 201 -1.45 -4.43 -12.09
C GLY A 201 -0.79 -3.83 -13.32
N THR A 202 -0.92 -2.53 -13.48
CA THR A 202 -0.23 -1.72 -14.50
C THR A 202 0.98 -1.05 -13.87
N VAL A 203 2.10 -1.03 -14.55
CA VAL A 203 3.27 -0.25 -14.19
C VAL A 203 3.00 1.21 -14.58
N TYR A 204 2.83 2.07 -13.58
CA TYR A 204 2.54 3.47 -13.83
C TYR A 204 3.81 4.32 -13.98
N GLN A 205 4.85 3.96 -13.24
CA GLN A 205 6.11 4.69 -13.28
C GLN A 205 7.28 3.76 -13.03
N LEU A 206 8.37 3.97 -13.77
CA LEU A 206 9.66 3.34 -13.58
C LEU A 206 10.69 4.43 -13.25
N MET A 207 11.31 4.33 -12.07
CA MET A 207 12.18 5.39 -11.52
C MET A 207 13.66 5.14 -11.81
N LYS A 208 13.99 4.02 -12.48
CA LYS A 208 15.37 3.61 -12.76
C LYS A 208 15.54 3.09 -14.18
N GLU A 209 16.70 3.39 -14.74
CA GLU A 209 17.11 2.88 -16.03
C GLU A 209 18.26 1.86 -15.92
N LYS A 210 18.46 1.08 -16.97
CA LYS A 210 19.60 0.17 -17.06
C LYS A 210 20.94 0.92 -16.91
N GLY A 211 21.80 0.46 -16.03
CA GLY A 211 23.11 1.07 -15.73
C GLY A 211 23.08 1.99 -14.52
N GLU A 212 21.93 2.36 -14.00
CA GLU A 212 21.85 3.21 -12.80
C GLU A 212 22.10 2.42 -11.51
N ALA A 213 22.69 3.09 -10.54
CA ALA A 213 22.89 2.57 -9.21
C ALA A 213 21.60 2.72 -8.38
N VAL A 214 21.33 1.73 -7.53
CA VAL A 214 20.25 1.73 -6.54
C VAL A 214 20.78 1.52 -5.13
N LYS A 215 20.08 2.11 -4.16
CA LYS A 215 20.36 1.99 -2.73
C LYS A 215 19.29 1.10 -2.06
N PRO A 216 19.57 0.55 -0.87
CA PRO A 216 18.53 -0.14 -0.08
C PRO A 216 17.35 0.79 0.22
N ASN A 217 16.13 0.27 0.16
CA ASN A 217 14.89 1.00 0.39
C ASN A 217 14.66 2.17 -0.59
N GLU A 218 15.26 2.12 -1.77
CA GLU A 218 14.98 3.08 -2.83
C GLU A 218 13.79 2.65 -3.67
N ALA A 219 12.85 3.58 -3.92
CA ALA A 219 11.71 3.35 -4.78
C ALA A 219 12.15 3.19 -6.24
N VAL A 220 11.69 2.14 -6.93
CA VAL A 220 12.08 1.84 -8.32
C VAL A 220 10.91 1.72 -9.28
N ALA A 221 9.72 1.41 -8.80
CA ALA A 221 8.52 1.34 -9.63
C ALA A 221 7.27 1.68 -8.83
N LEU A 222 6.26 2.17 -9.53
CA LEU A 222 4.91 2.38 -9.04
C LEU A 222 3.97 1.47 -9.82
N VAL A 223 3.25 0.60 -9.11
CA VAL A 223 2.34 -0.39 -9.70
C VAL A 223 0.99 -0.31 -9.00
N GLY A 224 -0.11 -0.44 -9.76
CA GLY A 224 -1.45 -0.44 -9.20
C GLY A 224 -2.46 -1.04 -10.17
N LYS A 225 -3.69 -1.28 -9.73
CA LYS A 225 -4.74 -1.83 -10.59
C LYS A 225 -5.10 -0.85 -11.70
N SER A 226 -5.24 -1.36 -12.92
CA SER A 226 -5.54 -0.54 -14.10
C SER A 226 -7.00 -0.15 -14.24
N THR A 227 -7.92 -0.93 -13.66
CA THR A 227 -9.36 -0.83 -13.90
C THR A 227 -10.08 0.09 -12.92
N ASP A 228 -9.60 0.15 -11.68
CA ASP A 228 -10.30 0.82 -10.60
C ASP A 228 -9.50 2.05 -10.14
N ARG A 229 -10.12 3.21 -10.24
CA ARG A 229 -9.54 4.47 -9.77
C ARG A 229 -10.33 4.97 -8.57
N VAL A 230 -9.59 5.42 -7.58
CA VAL A 230 -10.12 6.00 -6.36
C VAL A 230 -9.78 7.48 -6.33
N ILE A 231 -10.76 8.29 -6.04
CA ILE A 231 -10.58 9.73 -5.87
C ILE A 231 -10.35 9.96 -4.39
N ARG A 232 -9.15 10.35 -4.02
CA ARG A 232 -8.77 10.69 -2.66
C ARG A 232 -8.95 12.18 -2.45
N LEU A 233 -9.92 12.54 -1.63
CA LEU A 233 -10.30 13.92 -1.33
C LEU A 233 -9.85 14.29 0.08
N SER A 234 -9.45 15.54 0.24
CA SER A 234 -9.22 16.20 1.52
C SER A 234 -10.39 17.15 1.78
N VAL A 235 -11.11 16.92 2.87
CA VAL A 235 -12.28 17.71 3.28
C VAL A 235 -11.95 18.42 4.58
N ASP A 236 -12.29 19.70 4.66
CA ASP A 236 -12.07 20.52 5.86
C ASP A 236 -12.80 19.94 7.09
N GLN A 237 -12.17 20.07 8.27
CA GLN A 237 -12.73 19.57 9.53
C GLN A 237 -14.11 20.17 9.86
N GLN A 238 -14.41 21.39 9.40
CA GLN A 238 -15.69 22.07 9.69
C GLN A 238 -16.86 21.42 8.94
N ASP A 239 -16.59 20.71 7.85
CA ASP A 239 -17.60 20.15 6.97
C ASP A 239 -17.77 18.62 7.11
N ILE A 240 -16.85 17.93 7.81
CA ILE A 240 -16.83 16.46 7.85
C ILE A 240 -18.11 15.85 8.44
N ASP A 241 -18.69 16.46 9.48
CA ASP A 241 -19.90 15.95 10.13
C ASP A 241 -21.14 15.97 9.23
N ARG A 242 -21.08 16.74 8.14
CA ARG A 242 -22.14 16.86 7.13
C ARG A 242 -22.06 15.79 6.06
N LEU A 243 -20.92 15.06 5.98
CA LEU A 243 -20.69 14.04 4.96
C LEU A 243 -21.23 12.68 5.36
N LYS A 244 -21.75 11.96 4.37
CA LYS A 244 -22.20 10.56 4.51
C LYS A 244 -21.72 9.73 3.31
N VAL A 245 -21.44 8.47 3.58
CA VAL A 245 -21.15 7.50 2.52
C VAL A 245 -22.35 7.40 1.57
N GLY A 246 -22.08 7.35 0.27
CA GLY A 246 -23.08 7.27 -0.78
C GLY A 246 -23.51 8.62 -1.37
N GLN A 247 -23.10 9.77 -0.80
CA GLN A 247 -23.37 11.08 -1.38
C GLN A 247 -22.73 11.24 -2.76
N GLU A 248 -23.43 11.95 -3.64
CA GLU A 248 -22.95 12.26 -4.99
C GLU A 248 -21.79 13.27 -4.90
N VAL A 249 -20.81 13.08 -5.79
CA VAL A 249 -19.64 13.94 -5.91
C VAL A 249 -19.50 14.38 -7.36
N LEU A 250 -19.48 15.68 -7.57
CA LEU A 250 -19.24 16.30 -8.87
C LEU A 250 -17.77 16.69 -8.94
N LEU A 251 -17.05 16.11 -9.89
CA LEU A 251 -15.59 16.28 -10.03
C LEU A 251 -15.23 17.06 -11.28
N LYS A 252 -14.30 17.96 -11.13
CA LYS A 252 -13.63 18.66 -12.24
C LYS A 252 -12.12 18.42 -12.13
N THR A 253 -11.45 18.27 -13.28
CA THR A 253 -9.99 18.12 -13.33
C THR A 253 -9.40 19.15 -14.30
N ASP A 254 -8.22 19.65 -14.01
CA ASP A 254 -7.53 20.62 -14.87
C ASP A 254 -7.15 20.02 -16.24
N VAL A 255 -6.99 18.71 -16.31
CA VAL A 255 -6.54 17.99 -17.51
C VAL A 255 -7.63 17.89 -18.58
N THR A 256 -8.91 17.83 -18.15
CA THR A 256 -10.04 17.59 -19.07
C THR A 256 -10.93 18.80 -19.28
N GLY A 257 -10.51 20.00 -18.80
CA GLY A 257 -11.24 21.25 -18.93
C GLY A 257 -12.59 21.22 -18.21
N ASP A 258 -13.67 21.62 -18.89
CA ASP A 258 -15.01 21.77 -18.29
C ASP A 258 -15.79 20.47 -18.15
N LYS A 259 -15.19 19.31 -18.41
CA LYS A 259 -15.87 18.02 -18.26
C LYS A 259 -16.07 17.69 -16.78
N ILE A 260 -17.35 17.50 -16.43
CA ILE A 260 -17.75 17.06 -15.08
C ILE A 260 -17.84 15.55 -15.05
N TYR A 261 -17.27 14.94 -14.02
CA TYR A 261 -17.35 13.51 -13.74
C TYR A 261 -18.20 13.30 -12.51
N ASN A 262 -19.08 12.29 -12.57
CA ASN A 262 -19.92 11.89 -11.44
C ASN A 262 -19.28 10.74 -10.68
N ALA A 263 -19.20 10.91 -9.37
CA ALA A 263 -18.69 9.91 -8.43
C ALA A 263 -19.58 9.85 -7.20
N LYS A 264 -19.29 8.94 -6.29
CA LYS A 264 -19.96 8.84 -4.99
C LYS A 264 -18.94 8.64 -3.88
N VAL A 265 -19.22 9.19 -2.72
CA VAL A 265 -18.45 8.94 -1.49
C VAL A 265 -18.50 7.46 -1.16
N ALA A 266 -17.34 6.81 -1.18
CA ALA A 266 -17.21 5.39 -0.87
C ALA A 266 -16.77 5.15 0.57
N ARG A 267 -15.92 6.00 1.12
CA ARG A 267 -15.39 5.86 2.48
C ARG A 267 -14.98 7.21 3.06
N ILE A 268 -15.26 7.39 4.35
CA ILE A 268 -14.79 8.52 5.16
C ILE A 268 -13.84 7.95 6.21
N TYR A 269 -12.64 8.50 6.30
CA TYR A 269 -11.62 8.04 7.26
C TYR A 269 -11.72 8.85 8.56
N PRO A 270 -11.74 8.19 9.74
CA PRO A 270 -11.99 8.86 11.01
C PRO A 270 -10.76 9.54 11.62
N VAL A 271 -9.67 9.66 10.86
CA VAL A 271 -8.42 10.28 11.32
C VAL A 271 -8.17 11.55 10.55
N MET A 272 -8.01 12.65 11.29
CA MET A 272 -7.66 13.95 10.74
C MET A 272 -6.17 14.01 10.43
N ASN A 273 -5.81 14.61 9.30
CA ASN A 273 -4.46 15.02 9.00
C ASN A 273 -4.17 16.36 9.68
N GLU A 274 -3.30 16.36 10.67
CA GLU A 274 -2.97 17.54 11.47
C GLU A 274 -2.29 18.66 10.68
N ALA A 275 -1.58 18.31 9.59
CA ALA A 275 -0.80 19.28 8.81
C ALA A 275 -1.69 20.25 8.03
N ASP A 276 -2.82 19.78 7.51
CA ASP A 276 -3.77 20.57 6.71
C ASP A 276 -5.17 20.62 7.30
N GLN A 277 -5.37 20.11 8.52
CA GLN A 277 -6.64 20.07 9.26
C GLN A 277 -7.78 19.46 8.43
N SER A 278 -7.49 18.46 7.62
CA SER A 278 -8.44 17.82 6.73
C SER A 278 -8.69 16.36 7.10
N PHE A 279 -9.86 15.86 6.67
CA PHE A 279 -10.20 14.44 6.71
C PHE A 279 -10.09 13.83 5.32
N ARG A 280 -9.54 12.65 5.24
CA ARG A 280 -9.50 11.87 4.00
C ARG A 280 -10.88 11.29 3.72
N VAL A 281 -11.37 11.53 2.50
CA VAL A 281 -12.58 10.93 1.95
C VAL A 281 -12.23 10.27 0.61
N ASP A 282 -12.53 8.99 0.46
CA ASP A 282 -12.35 8.29 -0.81
C ASP A 282 -13.71 8.23 -1.54
N ALA A 283 -13.70 8.62 -2.82
CA ALA A 283 -14.84 8.53 -3.72
C ALA A 283 -14.53 7.61 -4.91
N VAL A 284 -15.55 7.03 -5.51
CA VAL A 284 -15.44 6.14 -6.68
C VAL A 284 -16.29 6.67 -7.83
N PHE A 285 -15.79 6.54 -9.05
CA PHE A 285 -16.53 6.94 -10.24
C PHE A 285 -17.80 6.10 -10.42
N LEU A 286 -18.89 6.75 -10.82
CA LEU A 286 -20.15 6.04 -11.11
C LEU A 286 -20.15 5.38 -12.49
N ASN A 287 -19.39 5.92 -13.43
CA ASN A 287 -19.33 5.43 -14.80
C ASN A 287 -17.93 4.87 -15.10
N ALA A 288 -17.88 3.66 -15.68
CA ALA A 288 -16.66 2.99 -16.12
C ALA A 288 -16.05 3.57 -17.43
N GLY A 289 -16.55 4.69 -17.93
CA GLY A 289 -16.07 5.33 -19.16
C GLY A 289 -14.65 5.91 -19.06
N SER A 290 -14.27 6.78 -19.99
CA SER A 290 -12.96 7.47 -19.97
C SER A 290 -12.76 8.24 -18.67
N GLN A 291 -12.06 7.62 -17.73
CA GLN A 291 -11.68 8.20 -16.45
C GLN A 291 -10.41 9.05 -16.63
N PRO A 292 -10.26 10.15 -15.87
CA PRO A 292 -9.07 10.98 -15.93
C PRO A 292 -7.80 10.22 -15.53
N TYR A 293 -6.63 10.70 -15.91
CA TYR A 293 -5.34 10.09 -15.59
C TYR A 293 -5.12 10.03 -14.08
N ILE A 294 -4.40 9.00 -13.64
CA ILE A 294 -3.99 8.89 -12.23
C ILE A 294 -3.04 10.04 -11.87
N HIS A 295 -2.99 10.38 -10.60
CA HIS A 295 -2.24 11.50 -10.01
C HIS A 295 -2.67 12.89 -10.54
N SER A 296 -3.73 12.98 -11.40
CA SER A 296 -4.34 14.26 -11.72
C SER A 296 -4.96 14.88 -10.47
N SER A 297 -4.78 16.19 -10.31
CA SER A 297 -5.49 16.96 -9.30
C SER A 297 -6.97 17.08 -9.69
N VAL A 298 -7.83 17.07 -8.68
CA VAL A 298 -9.27 17.22 -8.83
C VAL A 298 -9.82 18.22 -7.85
N GLU A 299 -10.82 18.97 -8.30
CA GLU A 299 -11.74 19.74 -7.47
C GLU A 299 -13.06 18.99 -7.41
N ALA A 300 -13.59 18.85 -6.21
CA ALA A 300 -14.80 18.09 -5.94
C ALA A 300 -15.83 18.94 -5.20
N ASN A 301 -17.08 18.80 -5.61
CA ASN A 301 -18.23 19.32 -4.90
C ASN A 301 -19.07 18.14 -4.42
N ILE A 302 -19.04 17.84 -3.12
CA ILE A 302 -19.79 16.77 -2.50
C ILE A 302 -21.19 17.26 -2.18
N VAL A 303 -22.21 16.65 -2.76
CA VAL A 303 -23.61 17.09 -2.60
C VAL A 303 -24.10 16.70 -1.21
N ILE A 304 -24.41 17.71 -0.39
CA ILE A 304 -24.96 17.54 0.94
C ILE A 304 -26.50 17.48 0.87
N GLN A 305 -27.08 18.43 0.18
CA GLN A 305 -28.53 18.55 0.03
C GLN A 305 -28.89 19.14 -1.32
N GLN A 306 -29.96 18.64 -1.90
CA GLN A 306 -30.54 19.18 -3.12
C GLN A 306 -32.03 19.42 -2.90
N LYS A 307 -32.50 20.61 -3.26
CA LYS A 307 -33.93 20.93 -3.26
C LYS A 307 -34.33 21.46 -4.64
N LYS A 308 -35.51 21.10 -5.07
CA LYS A 308 -36.09 21.52 -6.36
C LYS A 308 -37.13 22.58 -6.14
N ASN A 309 -37.22 23.50 -7.10
CA ASN A 309 -38.26 24.53 -7.16
C ASN A 309 -38.34 25.42 -5.88
N CYS A 310 -37.18 25.80 -5.32
CA CYS A 310 -37.08 26.65 -4.15
C CYS A 310 -37.10 28.14 -4.56
N LEU A 311 -37.64 28.96 -3.72
CA LEU A 311 -37.51 30.42 -3.85
C LEU A 311 -36.10 30.81 -3.46
N VAL A 312 -35.36 31.42 -4.37
CA VAL A 312 -33.98 31.83 -4.13
C VAL A 312 -33.76 33.30 -4.51
N ILE A 313 -32.77 33.88 -3.84
CA ILE A 313 -32.23 35.19 -4.20
C ILE A 313 -30.70 35.09 -4.24
N SER A 314 -30.07 35.93 -5.04
CA SER A 314 -28.60 36.06 -5.05
C SER A 314 -28.08 36.51 -3.68
N SER A 315 -27.01 35.87 -3.20
CA SER A 315 -26.40 36.08 -1.88
C SER A 315 -26.04 37.55 -1.63
N GLN A 316 -25.75 38.33 -2.67
CA GLN A 316 -25.43 39.77 -2.58
C GLN A 316 -26.57 40.65 -2.04
N PHE A 317 -27.82 40.18 -2.04
CA PHE A 317 -28.96 40.91 -1.54
C PHE A 317 -29.26 40.67 -0.03
N LEU A 318 -28.64 39.63 0.56
CA LEU A 318 -28.83 39.32 1.96
C LEU A 318 -27.97 40.25 2.82
N LEU A 319 -28.62 40.93 3.77
CA LEU A 319 -27.97 41.77 4.76
C LEU A 319 -27.68 41.00 6.06
N PRO A 320 -26.69 41.46 6.87
CA PRO A 320 -26.44 40.89 8.19
C PRO A 320 -27.71 40.76 9.04
N GLY A 321 -27.90 39.59 9.67
CA GLY A 321 -29.08 39.27 10.45
C GLY A 321 -30.26 38.82 9.57
N ASP A 322 -29.96 38.06 8.51
CA ASP A 322 -30.93 37.39 7.59
C ASP A 322 -32.09 38.30 7.20
N SER A 323 -31.79 39.37 6.52
CA SER A 323 -32.79 40.36 6.14
C SER A 323 -32.57 40.88 4.71
N LEU A 324 -33.66 41.28 4.07
CA LEU A 324 -33.67 41.84 2.73
C LEU A 324 -34.21 43.29 2.78
N LEU A 325 -33.78 44.12 1.81
CA LEU A 325 -34.37 45.44 1.58
C LEU A 325 -35.46 45.30 0.52
N ILE A 326 -36.69 45.71 0.87
CA ILE A 326 -37.80 45.77 -0.06
C ILE A 326 -38.21 47.23 -0.33
N SER A 327 -38.69 47.47 -1.53
CA SER A 327 -39.30 48.75 -1.92
C SER A 327 -40.81 48.70 -1.66
N LEU A 328 -41.29 49.65 -0.85
CA LEU A 328 -42.71 49.82 -0.58
C LEU A 328 -43.09 51.28 -0.90
N GLY A 329 -43.70 51.50 -2.07
CA GLY A 329 -44.17 52.84 -2.48
C GLY A 329 -43.06 53.91 -2.52
N GLY A 330 -41.82 53.53 -2.96
CA GLY A 330 -40.68 54.45 -3.06
C GLY A 330 -39.79 54.53 -1.82
N ASN A 331 -40.21 53.94 -0.68
CA ASN A 331 -39.38 53.83 0.52
C ASN A 331 -38.80 52.43 0.65
N THR A 332 -37.53 52.33 1.10
CA THR A 332 -36.87 51.02 1.37
C THR A 332 -37.09 50.62 2.82
N LYS A 333 -37.50 49.38 3.04
CA LYS A 333 -37.67 48.78 4.38
C LYS A 333 -36.88 47.52 4.52
N LYS A 334 -36.13 47.37 5.62
CA LYS A 334 -35.43 46.16 5.98
C LYS A 334 -36.43 45.16 6.60
N ILE A 335 -36.54 43.95 6.02
CA ILE A 335 -37.44 42.89 6.49
C ILE A 335 -36.63 41.67 6.83
N PRO A 336 -36.78 41.04 8.02
CA PRO A 336 -36.18 39.78 8.37
C PRO A 336 -36.82 38.67 7.57
N VAL A 337 -36.00 37.76 7.05
CA VAL A 337 -36.43 36.59 6.29
C VAL A 337 -35.94 35.32 6.95
N LYS A 338 -36.65 34.23 6.75
CA LYS A 338 -36.17 32.90 7.10
C LYS A 338 -35.40 32.34 5.89
N THR A 339 -34.12 32.06 6.10
CA THR A 339 -33.24 31.46 5.10
C THR A 339 -33.18 29.95 5.26
N GLY A 340 -32.86 29.25 4.18
CA GLY A 340 -32.64 27.82 4.13
C GLY A 340 -31.23 27.48 3.68
N ILE A 341 -31.06 26.81 2.53
CA ILE A 341 -29.78 26.47 1.93
C ILE A 341 -29.05 27.78 1.51
N HIS A 342 -27.79 27.87 1.89
CA HIS A 342 -26.87 28.92 1.47
C HIS A 342 -25.83 28.35 0.52
N THR A 343 -25.70 28.95 -0.66
CA THR A 343 -24.62 28.68 -1.59
C THR A 343 -23.79 29.95 -1.84
N ILE A 344 -22.72 29.84 -2.59
CA ILE A 344 -21.88 31.00 -2.95
C ILE A 344 -22.71 32.09 -3.65
N ASN A 345 -23.60 31.68 -4.56
CA ASN A 345 -24.33 32.59 -5.43
C ASN A 345 -25.77 32.84 -4.99
N ASP A 346 -26.46 31.86 -4.49
CA ASP A 346 -27.91 31.91 -4.21
C ASP A 346 -28.21 31.46 -2.77
N ILE A 347 -29.26 32.04 -2.17
CA ILE A 347 -29.76 31.73 -0.85
C ILE A 347 -31.24 31.34 -0.97
N GLU A 348 -31.63 30.23 -0.36
CA GLU A 348 -33.03 29.80 -0.26
C GLU A 348 -33.76 30.66 0.73
N ILE A 349 -34.94 31.16 0.33
CA ILE A 349 -35.86 31.88 1.20
C ILE A 349 -37.03 30.97 1.55
N LEU A 350 -37.17 30.67 2.85
CA LEU A 350 -38.23 29.80 3.37
C LEU A 350 -39.49 30.56 3.76
N GLY A 351 -39.36 31.88 3.95
CA GLY A 351 -40.49 32.72 4.33
C GLY A 351 -40.06 34.10 4.86
N GLY A 352 -41.04 34.94 5.23
CA GLY A 352 -40.81 36.29 5.73
C GLY A 352 -41.05 37.37 4.68
N ILE A 353 -41.19 36.97 3.40
CA ILE A 353 -41.40 37.90 2.27
C ILE A 353 -42.30 37.26 1.23
N ASP A 354 -43.06 38.06 0.52
CA ASP A 354 -43.87 37.63 -0.63
C ASP A 354 -43.00 37.32 -1.87
N GLU A 355 -43.37 36.33 -2.66
CA GLU A 355 -42.65 35.92 -3.88
C GLU A 355 -42.50 37.05 -4.90
N HIS A 356 -43.46 37.97 -4.95
CA HIS A 356 -43.50 39.10 -5.89
C HIS A 356 -42.99 40.41 -5.30
N ALA A 357 -42.41 40.38 -4.08
CA ALA A 357 -41.89 41.61 -3.45
C ALA A 357 -40.71 42.17 -4.25
N ASP A 358 -40.70 43.51 -4.36
CA ASP A 358 -39.64 44.28 -5.00
C ASP A 358 -38.41 44.38 -4.07
N ILE A 359 -37.40 43.54 -4.32
CA ILE A 359 -36.16 43.53 -3.56
C ILE A 359 -35.15 44.47 -4.20
N VAL A 360 -34.56 45.35 -3.40
CA VAL A 360 -33.61 46.37 -3.89
C VAL A 360 -32.21 46.10 -3.41
N THR A 361 -31.23 46.44 -4.24
CA THR A 361 -29.82 46.26 -3.93
C THR A 361 -29.44 47.15 -2.74
N PRO A 362 -28.71 46.64 -1.73
CA PRO A 362 -28.11 47.48 -0.72
C PRO A 362 -27.17 48.48 -1.39
N SER A 363 -27.43 49.80 -1.19
CA SER A 363 -26.49 50.79 -1.69
C SER A 363 -25.16 50.62 -0.98
N GLN A 364 -24.12 50.24 -1.72
CA GLN A 364 -22.75 50.25 -1.20
C GLN A 364 -22.41 51.68 -0.78
N LYS A 365 -22.16 51.85 0.54
CA LYS A 365 -21.55 53.06 1.06
C LYS A 365 -20.07 53.07 0.84
#